data_09c91eeb532c880f2d49aafdb19d3079
#
_entry.id   09c91eeb532c880f2d49aafdb19d3079
#
_cell.length_a   1.000
_cell.length_b   1.000
_cell.length_c   1.000
_cell.angle_alpha   90.00
_cell.angle_beta   90.00
_cell.angle_gamma   90.00
#
_symmetry.space_group_name_H-M   'P 1'
#
loop_
_entity.id
_entity.type
_entity.pdbx_description
1 polymer ?
#
loop_
_entity_poly.entity_id
_entity_poly.type
_entity_poly.pdbx_seq_one_letter_code
_entity_poly.pdbx_strand_id
1 'polypeptide(L)'
;MTIWVIKIGTSILRGTDVKSTEEVIDTLCKSLNDFLLKGNKVVLVTSGAVGLGCKKLNLKTRPTELSALQATAAVGQVNLMTLYDKTFKKLGHNIAQILITKADFNSRESFNNASKTFKKLIDLNVIPIVNENDSVANEELKYGDNDTLSALVALAINANKLILLTDIENLYSKDPRNNKDAHPIKEVHNYDLKEIKYKNTKKHSNEWGTGGITTKLLAAEIATKGGIEVQLADGRNEKNLVKIFNNSKIGTLFYPVEKPIGNKKSWLSHAIQTVGKITLDDGASFA
;
A
#
# COMPACT_ATOMS: atom_id res chain seq x y z
N MET A 1 -6.25 -14.46 -16.09
CA MET A 1 -6.80 -13.52 -15.10
C MET A 1 -5.81 -13.38 -13.95
N THR A 2 -5.34 -12.21 -13.68
CA THR A 2 -4.45 -11.91 -12.55
C THR A 2 -5.12 -10.92 -11.60
N ILE A 3 -4.76 -10.97 -10.31
CA ILE A 3 -5.25 -10.06 -9.28
C ILE A 3 -4.06 -9.25 -8.78
N TRP A 4 -4.12 -7.93 -8.92
CA TRP A 4 -3.06 -7.04 -8.47
C TRP A 4 -3.57 -6.11 -7.38
N VAL A 5 -2.74 -5.86 -6.38
CA VAL A 5 -2.97 -4.80 -5.39
C VAL A 5 -2.13 -3.60 -5.77
N ILE A 6 -2.74 -2.43 -5.81
CA ILE A 6 -2.04 -1.18 -6.14
C ILE A 6 -2.22 -0.22 -4.99
N LYS A 7 -1.12 0.08 -4.32
CA LYS A 7 -1.10 1.08 -3.25
C LYS A 7 -0.71 2.44 -3.81
N ILE A 8 -1.49 3.44 -3.46
CA ILE A 8 -1.31 4.83 -3.90
C ILE A 8 -0.97 5.69 -2.68
N GLY A 9 0.25 6.24 -2.65
CA GLY A 9 0.73 7.08 -1.57
C GLY A 9 0.05 8.45 -1.53
N THR A 10 0.00 9.07 -0.35
CA THR A 10 -0.54 10.43 -0.15
C THR A 10 0.15 11.46 -1.01
N SER A 11 1.48 11.34 -1.19
CA SER A 11 2.28 12.22 -2.03
C SER A 11 1.83 12.23 -3.50
N ILE A 12 1.28 11.11 -3.99
CA ILE A 12 0.74 11.01 -5.34
C ILE A 12 -0.64 11.67 -5.42
N LEU A 13 -1.54 11.36 -4.47
CA LEU A 13 -2.92 11.85 -4.47
C LEU A 13 -3.06 13.32 -4.12
N ARG A 14 -2.09 13.89 -3.42
CA ARG A 14 -2.11 15.31 -3.03
C ARG A 14 -2.25 16.24 -4.23
N GLY A 15 -1.85 15.77 -5.42
CA GLY A 15 -1.73 16.62 -6.60
C GLY A 15 -0.48 17.51 -6.53
N THR A 16 -0.38 18.38 -7.49
CA THR A 16 0.67 19.40 -7.62
C THR A 16 0.02 20.75 -7.91
N ASP A 17 0.81 21.82 -8.03
CA ASP A 17 0.31 23.10 -8.49
C ASP A 17 -0.30 23.05 -9.89
N VAL A 18 0.01 22.00 -10.65
CA VAL A 18 -0.45 21.78 -12.03
C VAL A 18 -1.65 20.83 -12.11
N LYS A 19 -1.74 19.85 -11.20
CA LYS A 19 -2.81 18.82 -11.21
C LYS A 19 -3.50 18.73 -9.86
N SER A 20 -4.82 18.81 -9.86
CA SER A 20 -5.66 18.58 -8.70
C SER A 20 -5.72 17.09 -8.32
N THR A 21 -6.13 16.78 -7.10
CA THR A 21 -6.39 15.39 -6.65
C THR A 21 -7.40 14.67 -7.55
N GLU A 22 -8.44 15.40 -8.05
CA GLU A 22 -9.45 14.83 -8.95
C GLU A 22 -8.81 14.41 -10.29
N GLU A 23 -7.96 15.25 -10.88
CA GLU A 23 -7.25 14.94 -12.12
C GLU A 23 -6.25 13.79 -11.97
N VAL A 24 -5.59 13.69 -10.82
CA VAL A 24 -4.69 12.55 -10.52
C VAL A 24 -5.49 11.25 -10.44
N ILE A 25 -6.62 11.24 -9.73
CA ILE A 25 -7.50 10.08 -9.63
C ILE A 25 -8.08 9.72 -11.01
N ASP A 26 -8.51 10.70 -11.79
CA ASP A 26 -9.05 10.47 -13.14
C ASP A 26 -8.02 9.78 -14.05
N THR A 27 -6.80 10.30 -14.06
CA THR A 27 -5.70 9.74 -14.83
C THR A 27 -5.34 8.32 -14.39
N LEU A 28 -5.27 8.10 -13.08
CA LEU A 28 -5.00 6.78 -12.50
C LEU A 28 -6.07 5.77 -12.91
N CYS A 29 -7.35 6.10 -12.73
CA CYS A 29 -8.47 5.20 -13.07
C CYS A 29 -8.50 4.90 -14.58
N LYS A 30 -8.20 5.87 -15.44
CA LYS A 30 -8.07 5.65 -16.89
C LYS A 30 -6.92 4.67 -17.20
N SER A 31 -5.77 4.81 -16.52
CA SER A 31 -4.65 3.89 -16.71
C SER A 31 -4.98 2.46 -16.26
N LEU A 32 -5.86 2.30 -15.28
CA LEU A 32 -6.34 1.00 -14.80
C LEU A 32 -7.36 0.36 -15.75
N ASN A 33 -8.12 1.16 -16.47
CA ASN A 33 -9.22 0.69 -17.29
C ASN A 33 -8.79 -0.36 -18.33
N ASP A 34 -7.71 -0.12 -19.05
CA ASP A 34 -7.20 -1.05 -20.07
C ASP A 34 -6.77 -2.39 -19.46
N PHE A 35 -6.23 -2.37 -18.25
CA PHE A 35 -5.86 -3.57 -17.52
C PHE A 35 -7.09 -4.37 -17.06
N LEU A 36 -8.12 -3.67 -16.60
CA LEU A 36 -9.40 -4.26 -16.20
C LEU A 36 -10.16 -4.85 -17.40
N LEU A 37 -10.20 -4.14 -18.53
CA LEU A 37 -10.86 -4.60 -19.77
C LEU A 37 -10.22 -5.87 -20.36
N LYS A 38 -8.95 -6.14 -20.05
CA LYS A 38 -8.27 -7.42 -20.37
C LYS A 38 -8.68 -8.58 -19.45
N GLY A 39 -9.66 -8.41 -18.59
CA GLY A 39 -10.17 -9.42 -17.66
C GLY A 39 -9.35 -9.58 -16.38
N ASN A 40 -8.37 -8.71 -16.13
CA ASN A 40 -7.61 -8.70 -14.88
C ASN A 40 -8.41 -7.99 -13.77
N LYS A 41 -7.98 -8.18 -12.52
CA LYS A 41 -8.62 -7.63 -11.33
C LYS A 41 -7.65 -6.75 -10.55
N VAL A 42 -8.19 -5.69 -9.95
CA VAL A 42 -7.43 -4.75 -9.15
C VAL A 42 -8.12 -4.54 -7.81
N VAL A 43 -7.33 -4.47 -6.75
CA VAL A 43 -7.70 -3.91 -5.46
C VAL A 43 -6.83 -2.68 -5.24
N LEU A 44 -7.45 -1.54 -4.98
CA LEU A 44 -6.74 -0.30 -4.68
C LEU A 44 -6.58 -0.14 -3.17
N VAL A 45 -5.39 0.21 -2.72
CA VAL A 45 -5.15 0.67 -1.35
C VAL A 45 -4.75 2.14 -1.43
N THR A 46 -5.65 2.99 -0.98
CA THR A 46 -5.53 4.43 -1.15
C THR A 46 -5.11 5.13 0.14
N SER A 47 -4.78 6.39 0.03
CA SER A 47 -4.51 7.31 1.12
C SER A 47 -5.20 8.64 0.85
N GLY A 48 -4.90 9.69 1.62
CA GLY A 48 -5.29 11.06 1.29
C GLY A 48 -6.58 11.56 1.92
N ALA A 49 -7.27 10.73 2.74
CA ALA A 49 -8.50 11.16 3.42
C ALA A 49 -8.28 12.41 4.27
N VAL A 50 -7.26 12.45 5.14
CA VAL A 50 -6.95 13.64 5.96
C VAL A 50 -6.70 14.87 5.07
N GLY A 51 -5.93 14.75 4.00
CA GLY A 51 -5.64 15.88 3.10
C GLY A 51 -6.89 16.45 2.43
N LEU A 52 -7.77 15.58 1.93
CA LEU A 52 -9.06 16.00 1.36
C LEU A 52 -10.00 16.57 2.41
N GLY A 53 -9.97 16.05 3.64
CA GLY A 53 -10.71 16.58 4.78
C GLY A 53 -10.25 17.99 5.15
N CYS A 54 -8.93 18.22 5.25
CA CYS A 54 -8.38 19.55 5.46
C CYS A 54 -8.86 20.55 4.41
N LYS A 55 -8.81 20.16 3.13
CA LYS A 55 -9.31 21.00 2.02
C LYS A 55 -10.81 21.27 2.15
N LYS A 56 -11.62 20.26 2.46
CA LYS A 56 -13.08 20.39 2.60
C LYS A 56 -13.50 21.28 3.78
N LEU A 57 -12.74 21.20 4.87
CA LEU A 57 -12.96 21.98 6.09
C LEU A 57 -12.22 23.32 6.08
N ASN A 58 -11.54 23.68 4.99
CA ASN A 58 -10.73 24.90 4.84
C ASN A 58 -9.66 25.06 5.96
N LEU A 59 -9.08 23.95 6.42
CA LEU A 59 -8.02 23.98 7.42
C LEU A 59 -6.70 24.39 6.76
N LYS A 60 -6.04 25.43 7.31
CA LYS A 60 -4.75 25.93 6.81
C LYS A 60 -3.60 24.95 7.07
N THR A 61 -3.67 24.20 8.15
CA THR A 61 -2.66 23.24 8.59
C THR A 61 -3.31 21.91 8.91
N ARG A 62 -2.53 20.83 8.81
CA ARG A 62 -2.97 19.51 9.23
C ARG A 62 -3.13 19.49 10.75
N PRO A 63 -4.26 19.00 11.30
CA PRO A 63 -4.42 18.80 12.72
C PRO A 63 -3.34 17.89 13.32
N THR A 64 -2.95 18.16 14.56
CA THR A 64 -2.00 17.34 15.32
C THR A 64 -2.66 16.52 16.42
N GLU A 65 -3.81 16.98 16.90
CA GLU A 65 -4.61 16.27 17.89
C GLU A 65 -5.33 15.10 17.24
N LEU A 66 -5.37 13.95 17.92
CA LEU A 66 -5.88 12.68 17.37
C LEU A 66 -7.36 12.80 16.97
N SER A 67 -8.22 13.34 17.82
CA SER A 67 -9.65 13.47 17.54
C SER A 67 -9.92 14.38 16.34
N ALA A 68 -9.16 15.46 16.21
CA ALA A 68 -9.24 16.36 15.07
C ALA A 68 -8.76 15.69 13.76
N LEU A 69 -7.70 14.86 13.82
CA LEU A 69 -7.25 14.06 12.69
C LEU A 69 -8.30 13.05 12.26
N GLN A 70 -8.90 12.32 13.21
CA GLN A 70 -9.94 11.33 12.97
C GLN A 70 -11.18 11.97 12.32
N ALA A 71 -11.65 13.09 12.88
CA ALA A 71 -12.77 13.84 12.33
C ALA A 71 -12.46 14.37 10.91
N THR A 72 -11.26 14.90 10.70
CA THR A 72 -10.81 15.38 9.39
C THR A 72 -10.74 14.24 8.37
N ALA A 73 -10.21 13.08 8.76
CA ALA A 73 -10.17 11.90 7.92
C ALA A 73 -11.57 11.41 7.54
N ALA A 74 -12.51 11.38 8.49
CA ALA A 74 -13.90 10.99 8.24
C ALA A 74 -14.57 11.87 7.19
N VAL A 75 -14.41 13.20 7.28
CA VAL A 75 -14.92 14.14 6.27
C VAL A 75 -14.26 13.92 4.91
N GLY A 76 -12.94 13.73 4.89
CA GLY A 76 -12.19 13.56 3.65
C GLY A 76 -12.42 12.20 2.97
N GLN A 77 -12.68 11.15 3.75
CA GLN A 77 -12.95 9.80 3.23
C GLN A 77 -14.20 9.77 2.33
N VAL A 78 -15.25 10.48 2.70
CA VAL A 78 -16.46 10.62 1.86
C VAL A 78 -16.11 11.27 0.52
N ASN A 79 -15.32 12.35 0.55
CA ASN A 79 -14.90 13.04 -0.66
C ASN A 79 -13.99 12.17 -1.54
N LEU A 80 -13.06 11.45 -0.93
CA LEU A 80 -12.15 10.52 -1.62
C LEU A 80 -12.93 9.44 -2.38
N MET A 81 -13.91 8.81 -1.74
CA MET A 81 -14.75 7.79 -2.38
C MET A 81 -15.64 8.38 -3.48
N THR A 82 -16.16 9.59 -3.29
CA THR A 82 -16.92 10.27 -4.32
C THR A 82 -16.11 10.51 -5.60
N LEU A 83 -14.83 10.87 -5.46
CA LEU A 83 -13.94 11.06 -6.61
C LEU A 83 -13.69 9.74 -7.36
N TYR A 84 -13.40 8.66 -6.64
CA TYR A 84 -13.22 7.34 -7.25
C TYR A 84 -14.50 6.83 -7.91
N ASP A 85 -15.66 6.92 -7.21
CA ASP A 85 -16.94 6.46 -7.74
C ASP A 85 -17.33 7.19 -9.02
N LYS A 86 -17.25 8.53 -8.99
CA LYS A 86 -17.52 9.37 -10.17
C LYS A 86 -16.68 8.96 -11.39
N THR A 87 -15.41 8.67 -11.17
CA THR A 87 -14.49 8.34 -12.26
C THR A 87 -14.69 6.90 -12.76
N PHE A 88 -14.72 5.92 -11.87
CA PHE A 88 -14.93 4.53 -12.28
C PHE A 88 -16.30 4.29 -12.90
N LYS A 89 -17.35 4.98 -12.42
CA LYS A 89 -18.68 4.91 -13.01
C LYS A 89 -18.70 5.37 -14.47
N LYS A 90 -17.94 6.44 -14.81
CA LYS A 90 -17.79 6.88 -16.23
C LYS A 90 -17.09 5.83 -17.08
N LEU A 91 -16.24 4.99 -16.49
CA LEU A 91 -15.53 3.92 -17.15
C LEU A 91 -16.30 2.58 -17.15
N GLY A 92 -17.53 2.56 -16.60
CA GLY A 92 -18.39 1.36 -16.57
C GLY A 92 -18.07 0.39 -15.43
N HIS A 93 -17.35 0.82 -14.41
CA HIS A 93 -16.99 0.00 -13.27
C HIS A 93 -17.69 0.43 -11.98
N ASN A 94 -18.07 -0.53 -11.14
CA ASN A 94 -18.53 -0.32 -9.78
C ASN A 94 -17.36 -0.43 -8.80
N ILE A 95 -17.42 0.35 -7.73
CA ILE A 95 -16.46 0.30 -6.63
C ILE A 95 -17.11 -0.13 -5.33
N ALA A 96 -16.30 -0.61 -4.37
CA ALA A 96 -16.72 -0.84 -3.00
C ALA A 96 -15.68 -0.25 -2.04
N GLN A 97 -16.13 0.55 -1.07
CA GLN A 97 -15.27 1.01 0.01
C GLN A 97 -15.06 -0.10 1.03
N ILE A 98 -13.81 -0.31 1.44
CA ILE A 98 -13.45 -1.16 2.56
C ILE A 98 -12.55 -0.36 3.51
N LEU A 99 -13.00 -0.15 4.74
CA LEU A 99 -12.23 0.47 5.80
C LEU A 99 -11.77 -0.61 6.79
N ILE A 100 -10.47 -0.74 6.96
CA ILE A 100 -9.84 -1.76 7.79
C ILE A 100 -8.72 -1.11 8.60
N THR A 101 -8.55 -1.53 9.84
CA THR A 101 -7.39 -1.19 10.66
C THR A 101 -6.38 -2.34 10.67
N LYS A 102 -5.13 -2.07 11.02
CA LYS A 102 -4.14 -3.14 11.30
C LYS A 102 -4.64 -4.14 12.34
N ALA A 103 -5.38 -3.66 13.36
CA ALA A 103 -5.95 -4.49 14.41
C ALA A 103 -6.94 -5.53 13.87
N ASP A 104 -7.68 -5.21 12.83
CA ASP A 104 -8.60 -6.15 12.19
C ASP A 104 -7.88 -7.35 11.56
N PHE A 105 -6.62 -7.19 11.18
CA PHE A 105 -5.79 -8.29 10.69
C PHE A 105 -5.12 -9.11 11.81
N ASN A 106 -5.21 -8.70 13.09
CA ASN A 106 -4.63 -9.46 14.21
C ASN A 106 -5.43 -10.70 14.56
N SER A 107 -6.69 -10.80 14.15
CA SER A 107 -7.52 -11.98 14.41
C SER A 107 -7.68 -12.83 13.14
N ARG A 108 -7.59 -14.16 13.32
CA ARG A 108 -7.80 -15.11 12.21
C ARG A 108 -9.22 -15.01 11.64
N GLU A 109 -10.20 -14.72 12.48
CA GLU A 109 -11.59 -14.58 12.07
C GLU A 109 -11.77 -13.35 11.18
N SER A 110 -11.31 -12.18 11.63
CA SER A 110 -11.39 -10.93 10.87
C SER A 110 -10.62 -11.02 9.54
N PHE A 111 -9.42 -11.61 9.55
CA PHE A 111 -8.64 -11.86 8.34
C PHE A 111 -9.42 -12.74 7.33
N ASN A 112 -10.02 -13.84 7.80
CA ASN A 112 -10.80 -14.71 6.93
C ASN A 112 -12.06 -14.02 6.39
N ASN A 113 -12.74 -13.22 7.21
CA ASN A 113 -13.93 -12.48 6.81
C ASN A 113 -13.59 -11.41 5.76
N ALA A 114 -12.53 -10.64 5.99
CA ALA A 114 -12.01 -9.69 4.99
C ALA A 114 -11.66 -10.40 3.67
N SER A 115 -10.92 -11.51 3.73
CA SER A 115 -10.55 -12.31 2.56
C SER A 115 -11.77 -12.78 1.75
N LYS A 116 -12.82 -13.29 2.43
CA LYS A 116 -14.08 -13.71 1.78
C LYS A 116 -14.80 -12.52 1.13
N THR A 117 -14.84 -11.38 1.81
CA THR A 117 -15.47 -10.16 1.30
C THR A 117 -14.76 -9.66 0.04
N PHE A 118 -13.42 -9.55 0.07
CA PHE A 118 -12.64 -9.19 -1.11
C PHE A 118 -12.90 -10.15 -2.28
N LYS A 119 -12.84 -11.45 -2.02
CA LYS A 119 -13.10 -12.46 -3.06
C LYS A 119 -14.48 -12.26 -3.67
N LYS A 120 -15.51 -12.08 -2.85
CA LYS A 120 -16.88 -11.89 -3.33
C LYS A 120 -17.04 -10.62 -4.18
N LEU A 121 -16.39 -9.52 -3.79
CA LEU A 121 -16.40 -8.28 -4.57
C LEU A 121 -15.72 -8.47 -5.93
N ILE A 122 -14.56 -9.14 -5.95
CA ILE A 122 -13.82 -9.46 -7.18
C ILE A 122 -14.67 -10.35 -8.10
N ASP A 123 -15.35 -11.37 -7.57
CA ASP A 123 -16.23 -12.26 -8.31
C ASP A 123 -17.44 -11.50 -8.90
N LEU A 124 -17.92 -10.46 -8.22
CA LEU A 124 -18.99 -9.56 -8.68
C LEU A 124 -18.51 -8.48 -9.66
N ASN A 125 -17.21 -8.48 -10.06
CA ASN A 125 -16.60 -7.45 -10.89
C ASN A 125 -16.66 -6.05 -10.28
N VAL A 126 -16.68 -5.94 -8.95
CA VAL A 126 -16.60 -4.68 -8.20
C VAL A 126 -15.15 -4.44 -7.79
N ILE A 127 -14.65 -3.22 -7.97
CA ILE A 127 -13.29 -2.83 -7.61
C ILE A 127 -13.27 -2.44 -6.12
N PRO A 128 -12.58 -3.22 -5.24
CA PRO A 128 -12.43 -2.82 -3.85
C PRO A 128 -11.44 -1.66 -3.73
N ILE A 129 -11.84 -0.62 -3.00
CA ILE A 129 -10.98 0.50 -2.62
C ILE A 129 -10.83 0.49 -1.11
N VAL A 130 -9.63 0.17 -0.67
CA VAL A 130 -9.28 -0.01 0.75
C VAL A 130 -8.59 1.24 1.27
N ASN A 131 -8.94 1.64 2.46
CA ASN A 131 -8.20 2.63 3.23
C ASN A 131 -8.15 2.22 4.71
N GLU A 132 -7.19 2.78 5.44
CA GLU A 132 -7.20 2.71 6.90
C GLU A 132 -8.52 3.30 7.43
N ASN A 133 -9.08 2.68 8.47
CA ASN A 133 -10.20 3.28 9.20
C ASN A 133 -9.67 4.30 10.21
N ASP A 134 -9.22 5.43 9.69
CA ASP A 134 -8.65 6.52 10.48
C ASP A 134 -9.59 6.99 11.61
N SER A 135 -10.92 6.80 11.48
CA SER A 135 -11.90 7.28 12.46
C SER A 135 -11.82 6.55 13.80
N VAL A 136 -11.23 5.36 13.85
CA VAL A 136 -11.07 4.53 15.05
C VAL A 136 -9.64 4.10 15.31
N ALA A 137 -8.69 4.60 14.52
CA ALA A 137 -7.27 4.29 14.67
C ALA A 137 -6.73 4.87 15.99
N ASN A 138 -5.95 4.06 16.74
CA ASN A 138 -5.35 4.44 18.02
C ASN A 138 -4.12 5.33 17.84
N GLU A 139 -3.67 5.99 18.93
CA GLU A 139 -2.49 6.87 18.93
C GLU A 139 -1.20 6.17 18.48
N GLU A 140 -1.03 4.92 18.81
CA GLU A 140 0.11 4.09 18.37
C GLU A 140 0.12 3.86 16.85
N LEU A 141 -1.05 4.01 16.21
CA LEU A 141 -1.30 3.89 14.79
C LEU A 141 -1.40 5.26 14.09
N LYS A 142 -0.98 6.34 14.76
CA LYS A 142 -1.04 7.75 14.28
C LYS A 142 -0.51 7.96 12.86
N TYR A 143 0.14 6.97 12.33
CA TYR A 143 0.78 7.02 11.04
C TYR A 143 0.32 5.82 10.21
N GLY A 144 -0.92 5.93 9.69
CA GLY A 144 -1.52 4.94 8.80
C GLY A 144 -0.52 4.50 7.73
N ASP A 145 0.06 3.33 7.97
CA ASP A 145 1.02 2.72 7.05
C ASP A 145 0.24 1.89 6.04
N ASN A 146 -0.34 2.58 5.07
CA ASN A 146 -1.04 1.90 3.98
C ASN A 146 -0.09 1.05 3.11
N ASP A 147 1.24 1.18 3.27
CA ASP A 147 2.20 0.27 2.64
C ASP A 147 2.02 -1.14 3.26
N THR A 148 2.12 -1.25 4.60
CA THR A 148 1.90 -2.54 5.31
C THR A 148 0.48 -3.05 5.11
N LEU A 149 -0.53 -2.18 5.20
CA LEU A 149 -1.93 -2.55 4.92
C LEU A 149 -2.07 -3.18 3.54
N SER A 150 -1.44 -2.61 2.51
CA SER A 150 -1.49 -3.13 1.14
C SER A 150 -0.88 -4.53 1.01
N ALA A 151 0.20 -4.80 1.74
CA ALA A 151 0.80 -6.12 1.78
C ALA A 151 -0.11 -7.16 2.46
N LEU A 152 -0.77 -6.80 3.56
CA LEU A 152 -1.74 -7.67 4.25
C LEU A 152 -2.96 -7.95 3.36
N VAL A 153 -3.47 -6.93 2.67
CA VAL A 153 -4.54 -7.09 1.67
C VAL A 153 -4.10 -8.03 0.55
N ALA A 154 -2.88 -7.85 0.03
CA ALA A 154 -2.35 -8.72 -1.02
C ALA A 154 -2.26 -10.19 -0.58
N LEU A 155 -1.85 -10.45 0.67
CA LEU A 155 -1.88 -11.80 1.26
C LEU A 155 -3.31 -12.34 1.38
N ALA A 156 -4.26 -11.51 1.85
CA ALA A 156 -5.65 -11.92 2.08
C ALA A 156 -6.36 -12.38 0.79
N ILE A 157 -5.99 -11.79 -0.35
CA ILE A 157 -6.62 -12.12 -1.65
C ILE A 157 -5.78 -13.05 -2.53
N ASN A 158 -4.61 -13.51 -2.06
CA ASN A 158 -3.63 -14.24 -2.87
C ASN A 158 -3.28 -13.48 -4.16
N ALA A 159 -2.91 -12.20 -4.03
CA ALA A 159 -2.58 -11.36 -5.18
C ALA A 159 -1.36 -11.92 -5.93
N ASN A 160 -1.34 -11.72 -7.24
CA ASN A 160 -0.18 -12.07 -8.05
C ASN A 160 0.95 -11.03 -7.91
N LYS A 161 0.57 -9.76 -7.70
CA LYS A 161 1.52 -8.65 -7.62
C LYS A 161 1.00 -7.54 -6.69
N LEU A 162 1.93 -6.92 -5.97
CA LEU A 162 1.72 -5.69 -5.22
C LEU A 162 2.52 -4.56 -5.89
N ILE A 163 1.85 -3.47 -6.26
CA ILE A 163 2.50 -2.26 -6.77
C ILE A 163 2.45 -1.19 -5.70
N LEU A 164 3.60 -0.64 -5.33
CA LEU A 164 3.74 0.49 -4.42
C LEU A 164 4.04 1.75 -5.24
N LEU A 165 3.02 2.55 -5.52
CA LEU A 165 3.18 3.84 -6.18
C LEU A 165 3.58 4.89 -5.14
N THR A 166 4.69 5.54 -5.39
CA THR A 166 5.33 6.51 -4.49
C THR A 166 5.93 7.67 -5.28
N ASP A 167 6.53 8.64 -4.61
CA ASP A 167 7.21 9.80 -5.17
C ASP A 167 8.71 9.59 -5.40
N ILE A 168 9.19 8.35 -5.31
CA ILE A 168 10.57 8.00 -5.66
C ILE A 168 10.60 7.05 -6.86
N GLU A 169 11.58 7.24 -7.72
CA GLU A 169 11.71 6.42 -8.94
C GLU A 169 12.16 4.99 -8.62
N ASN A 170 13.06 4.84 -7.67
CA ASN A 170 13.64 3.56 -7.28
C ASN A 170 13.95 3.57 -5.78
N LEU A 171 14.18 2.40 -5.23
CA LEU A 171 14.98 2.27 -4.01
C LEU A 171 16.44 2.61 -4.36
N TYR A 172 17.14 3.28 -3.47
CA TYR A 172 18.55 3.65 -3.64
C TYR A 172 19.41 3.01 -2.56
N SER A 173 20.68 2.80 -2.87
CA SER A 173 21.66 2.26 -1.93
C SER A 173 21.89 3.18 -0.71
N LYS A 174 21.68 4.49 -0.89
CA LYS A 174 21.74 5.55 0.11
C LYS A 174 20.73 6.65 -0.27
N ASP A 175 20.49 7.63 0.60
CA ASP A 175 19.67 8.80 0.26
C ASP A 175 20.35 9.63 -0.85
N PRO A 176 19.78 9.68 -2.08
CA PRO A 176 20.41 10.38 -3.20
C PRO A 176 20.47 11.91 -3.03
N ARG A 177 19.68 12.47 -2.11
CA ARG A 177 19.71 13.92 -1.80
C ARG A 177 20.97 14.31 -1.07
N ASN A 178 21.53 13.39 -0.29
CA ASN A 178 22.67 13.62 0.59
C ASN A 178 23.94 12.87 0.15
N ASN A 179 23.86 11.97 -0.83
CA ASN A 179 24.97 11.12 -1.23
C ASN A 179 25.06 11.06 -2.75
N LYS A 180 26.13 11.64 -3.31
CA LYS A 180 26.40 11.64 -4.75
C LYS A 180 26.68 10.25 -5.34
N ASP A 181 27.13 9.32 -4.50
CA ASP A 181 27.42 7.91 -4.85
C ASP A 181 26.21 6.98 -4.67
N ALA A 182 25.04 7.54 -4.38
CA ALA A 182 23.80 6.77 -4.33
C ALA A 182 23.42 6.27 -5.71
N HIS A 183 23.23 4.96 -5.84
CA HIS A 183 22.80 4.33 -7.08
C HIS A 183 21.46 3.63 -6.91
N PRO A 184 20.62 3.58 -7.97
CA PRO A 184 19.33 2.94 -7.93
C PRO A 184 19.47 1.42 -7.83
N ILE A 185 18.67 0.81 -6.96
CA ILE A 185 18.53 -0.64 -6.83
C ILE A 185 17.36 -1.08 -7.69
N LYS A 186 17.64 -1.86 -8.73
CA LYS A 186 16.61 -2.30 -9.69
C LYS A 186 15.89 -3.56 -9.25
N GLU A 187 16.61 -4.48 -8.64
CA GLU A 187 16.11 -5.79 -8.23
C GLU A 187 16.56 -6.09 -6.81
N VAL A 188 15.68 -6.69 -6.01
CA VAL A 188 15.92 -7.04 -4.62
C VAL A 188 15.45 -8.48 -4.39
N HIS A 189 16.35 -9.33 -3.94
CA HIS A 189 16.03 -10.68 -3.49
C HIS A 189 15.89 -10.72 -1.97
N ASN A 190 15.26 -11.75 -1.44
CA ASN A 190 14.92 -11.80 -0.01
C ASN A 190 16.12 -11.67 0.94
N TYR A 191 17.28 -12.18 0.55
CA TYR A 191 18.52 -12.08 1.35
C TYR A 191 19.06 -10.64 1.43
N ASP A 192 18.79 -9.81 0.42
CA ASP A 192 19.25 -8.41 0.38
C ASP A 192 18.43 -7.49 1.29
N LEU A 193 17.15 -7.86 1.57
CA LEU A 193 16.22 -7.02 2.32
C LEU A 193 16.72 -6.68 3.73
N LYS A 194 17.38 -7.63 4.40
CA LYS A 194 17.93 -7.41 5.76
C LYS A 194 19.05 -6.37 5.74
N GLU A 195 19.93 -6.45 4.76
CA GLU A 195 21.06 -5.53 4.60
C GLU A 195 20.61 -4.13 4.21
N ILE A 196 19.64 -4.04 3.29
CA ILE A 196 19.04 -2.78 2.85
C ILE A 196 18.31 -2.09 4.00
N LYS A 197 17.56 -2.83 4.83
CA LYS A 197 16.89 -2.29 6.02
C LYS A 197 17.90 -1.68 6.99
N TYR A 198 18.99 -2.35 7.26
CA TYR A 198 20.03 -1.86 8.18
C TYR A 198 20.64 -0.53 7.72
N LYS A 199 20.83 -0.36 6.42
CA LYS A 199 21.45 0.86 5.83
C LYS A 199 20.48 2.06 5.78
N ASN A 200 19.16 1.84 5.79
CA ASN A 200 18.15 2.88 5.60
C ASN A 200 17.42 3.33 6.88
N THR A 201 17.92 2.99 8.06
CA THR A 201 17.26 3.26 9.36
C THR A 201 17.22 4.74 9.81
N LYS A 202 17.75 5.69 9.04
CA LYS A 202 17.67 7.11 9.39
C LYS A 202 16.36 7.73 8.88
N LYS A 203 15.52 8.12 9.83
CA LYS A 203 14.21 8.79 9.63
C LYS A 203 14.30 10.02 8.73
N HIS A 204 13.53 10.04 7.65
CA HIS A 204 13.06 11.26 7.02
C HIS A 204 11.53 11.15 6.88
N SER A 205 10.80 11.82 7.76
CA SER A 205 9.35 12.00 7.64
C SER A 205 9.09 13.33 6.94
N ASN A 206 8.45 13.30 5.78
CA ASN A 206 7.82 14.49 5.23
C ASN A 206 6.56 14.81 6.05
N GLU A 207 6.26 16.09 6.28
CA GLU A 207 5.15 16.57 7.11
C GLU A 207 3.76 16.04 6.72
N TRP A 208 3.59 15.53 5.51
CA TRP A 208 2.30 15.11 4.94
C TRP A 208 2.20 13.62 4.59
N GLY A 209 3.30 12.89 4.62
CA GLY A 209 3.34 11.45 4.30
C GLY A 209 3.97 10.64 5.41
N THR A 210 3.28 9.64 5.89
CA THR A 210 3.70 8.80 7.02
C THR A 210 4.52 7.58 6.59
N GLY A 211 4.49 7.23 5.29
CA GLY A 211 5.18 6.08 4.74
C GLY A 211 6.60 6.42 4.27
N GLY A 212 7.61 6.20 5.12
CA GLY A 212 9.03 6.27 4.74
C GLY A 212 9.48 5.04 3.95
N ILE A 213 10.77 5.01 3.61
CA ILE A 213 11.38 3.84 2.94
C ILE A 213 11.26 2.56 3.79
N THR A 214 11.30 2.70 5.12
CA THR A 214 11.19 1.58 6.06
C THR A 214 9.85 0.85 5.96
N THR A 215 8.73 1.59 5.80
CA THR A 215 7.40 0.99 5.67
C THR A 215 7.25 0.26 4.33
N LYS A 216 7.83 0.79 3.26
CA LYS A 216 7.85 0.14 1.94
C LYS A 216 8.67 -1.13 1.93
N LEU A 217 9.83 -1.13 2.60
CA LEU A 217 10.65 -2.33 2.76
C LEU A 217 9.95 -3.39 3.62
N LEU A 218 9.22 -2.98 4.67
CA LEU A 218 8.42 -3.89 5.48
C LEU A 218 7.27 -4.49 4.65
N ALA A 219 6.55 -3.68 3.89
CA ALA A 219 5.49 -4.15 3.01
C ALA A 219 6.01 -5.13 1.95
N ALA A 220 7.17 -4.82 1.34
CA ALA A 220 7.83 -5.72 0.39
C ALA A 220 8.21 -7.04 1.03
N GLU A 221 8.78 -7.02 2.25
CA GLU A 221 9.12 -8.25 2.99
C GLU A 221 7.90 -9.12 3.28
N ILE A 222 6.82 -8.52 3.78
CA ILE A 222 5.56 -9.22 4.10
C ILE A 222 5.02 -9.91 2.84
N ALA A 223 4.91 -9.18 1.74
CA ALA A 223 4.34 -9.71 0.51
C ALA A 223 5.25 -10.76 -0.15
N THR A 224 6.57 -10.53 -0.24
CA THR A 224 7.50 -11.46 -0.88
C THR A 224 7.65 -12.77 -0.10
N LYS A 225 7.60 -12.75 1.22
CA LYS A 225 7.53 -13.97 2.05
C LYS A 225 6.26 -14.77 1.82
N GLY A 226 5.15 -14.11 1.46
CA GLY A 226 3.90 -14.74 1.04
C GLY A 226 3.90 -15.25 -0.41
N GLY A 227 4.99 -15.06 -1.15
CA GLY A 227 5.11 -15.48 -2.55
C GLY A 227 4.58 -14.43 -3.55
N ILE A 228 4.38 -13.19 -3.13
CA ILE A 228 3.85 -12.11 -3.97
C ILE A 228 5.02 -11.23 -4.46
N GLU A 229 5.11 -11.03 -5.76
CA GLU A 229 6.04 -10.07 -6.35
C GLU A 229 5.65 -8.65 -5.98
N VAL A 230 6.62 -7.81 -5.60
CA VAL A 230 6.38 -6.40 -5.29
C VAL A 230 7.15 -5.51 -6.24
N GLN A 231 6.51 -4.46 -6.73
CA GLN A 231 7.15 -3.45 -7.59
C GLN A 231 6.91 -2.06 -7.02
N LEU A 232 8.00 -1.37 -6.66
CA LEU A 232 7.98 0.03 -6.24
C LEU A 232 8.27 0.91 -7.46
N ALA A 233 7.44 1.92 -7.70
CA ALA A 233 7.61 2.82 -8.84
C ALA A 233 7.10 4.23 -8.55
N ASP A 234 7.62 5.20 -9.31
CA ASP A 234 7.15 6.58 -9.27
C ASP A 234 5.74 6.69 -9.88
N GLY A 235 4.77 7.00 -9.03
CA GLY A 235 3.37 7.18 -9.42
C GLY A 235 3.05 8.57 -9.98
N ARG A 236 3.97 9.53 -9.91
CA ARG A 236 3.80 10.87 -10.51
C ARG A 236 3.85 10.80 -12.03
N ASN A 237 4.60 9.84 -12.56
CA ASN A 237 4.64 9.58 -14.00
C ASN A 237 3.54 8.60 -14.39
N GLU A 238 2.47 9.12 -15.00
CA GLU A 238 1.28 8.38 -15.43
C GLU A 238 1.60 7.19 -16.33
N LYS A 239 2.65 7.30 -17.16
CA LYS A 239 3.06 6.24 -18.08
C LYS A 239 3.65 5.03 -17.36
N ASN A 240 4.11 5.21 -16.11
CA ASN A 240 4.77 4.14 -15.38
C ASN A 240 3.79 2.99 -15.06
N LEU A 241 2.58 3.28 -14.63
CA LEU A 241 1.59 2.25 -14.33
C LEU A 241 1.23 1.45 -15.61
N VAL A 242 1.02 2.13 -16.73
CA VAL A 242 0.77 1.47 -18.02
C VAL A 242 1.95 0.59 -18.46
N LYS A 243 3.18 1.07 -18.27
CA LYS A 243 4.39 0.26 -18.56
C LYS A 243 4.47 -0.97 -17.67
N ILE A 244 4.13 -0.86 -16.38
CA ILE A 244 4.11 -1.99 -15.44
C ILE A 244 3.05 -3.02 -15.88
N PHE A 245 1.87 -2.59 -16.33
CA PHE A 245 0.85 -3.49 -16.87
C PHE A 245 1.31 -4.23 -18.15
N ASN A 246 2.27 -3.68 -18.85
CA ASN A 246 2.93 -4.31 -19.99
C ASN A 246 4.25 -5.03 -19.59
N ASN A 247 4.37 -5.44 -18.33
CA ASN A 247 5.50 -6.18 -17.75
C ASN A 247 6.85 -5.46 -17.80
N SER A 248 6.87 -4.13 -17.85
CA SER A 248 8.13 -3.38 -17.78
C SER A 248 8.68 -3.36 -16.35
N LYS A 249 9.97 -3.68 -16.22
CA LYS A 249 10.70 -3.65 -14.93
C LYS A 249 11.17 -2.24 -14.57
N ILE A 250 10.25 -1.28 -14.47
CA ILE A 250 10.57 0.07 -14.00
C ILE A 250 10.53 0.14 -12.47
N GLY A 251 11.34 1.03 -11.91
CA GLY A 251 11.45 1.15 -10.46
C GLY A 251 12.29 0.05 -9.85
N THR A 252 11.91 -0.41 -8.67
CA THR A 252 12.56 -1.52 -7.97
C THR A 252 11.62 -2.71 -7.88
N LEU A 253 12.08 -3.86 -8.35
CA LEU A 253 11.39 -5.14 -8.29
C LEU A 253 11.89 -5.96 -7.13
N PHE A 254 10.97 -6.43 -6.26
CA PHE A 254 11.26 -7.34 -5.16
C PHE A 254 10.72 -8.71 -5.52
N TYR A 255 11.60 -9.68 -5.60
CA TYR A 255 11.23 -11.05 -5.96
C TYR A 255 10.66 -11.82 -4.76
N PRO A 256 9.63 -12.64 -4.98
CA PRO A 256 9.15 -13.55 -3.94
C PRO A 256 10.24 -14.53 -3.52
N VAL A 257 10.13 -15.06 -2.31
CA VAL A 257 11.02 -16.12 -1.84
C VAL A 257 10.78 -17.41 -2.63
N GLU A 258 11.83 -18.20 -2.86
CA GLU A 258 11.74 -19.46 -3.61
C GLU A 258 10.77 -20.46 -2.95
N LYS A 259 10.73 -20.49 -1.62
CA LYS A 259 9.80 -21.33 -0.84
C LYS A 259 8.89 -20.46 0.03
N PRO A 260 7.78 -19.97 -0.50
CA PRO A 260 6.84 -19.16 0.26
C PRO A 260 6.29 -19.93 1.46
N ILE A 261 6.23 -19.26 2.60
CA ILE A 261 5.66 -19.86 3.83
C ILE A 261 4.13 -19.99 3.78
N GLY A 262 3.54 -19.58 2.65
CA GLY A 262 2.09 -19.53 2.45
C GLY A 262 1.46 -18.30 3.11
N ASN A 263 0.41 -17.77 2.48
CA ASN A 263 -0.19 -16.49 2.88
C ASN A 263 -0.69 -16.48 4.33
N LYS A 264 -1.26 -17.59 4.82
CA LYS A 264 -1.69 -17.69 6.23
C LYS A 264 -0.54 -17.63 7.21
N LYS A 265 0.57 -18.32 6.93
CA LYS A 265 1.77 -18.30 7.80
C LYS A 265 2.49 -16.95 7.70
N SER A 266 2.56 -16.37 6.50
CA SER A 266 3.13 -15.04 6.31
C SER A 266 2.32 -13.98 7.06
N TRP A 267 0.98 -14.05 6.99
CA TRP A 267 0.12 -13.19 7.77
C TRP A 267 0.36 -13.37 9.28
N LEU A 268 0.37 -14.63 9.81
CA LEU A 268 0.64 -14.91 11.22
C LEU A 268 1.95 -14.29 11.72
N SER A 269 3.01 -14.35 10.91
CA SER A 269 4.33 -13.84 11.31
C SER A 269 4.45 -12.31 11.30
N HIS A 270 3.52 -11.57 10.68
CA HIS A 270 3.64 -10.12 10.50
C HIS A 270 2.45 -9.31 11.02
N ALA A 271 1.25 -9.90 11.07
CA ALA A 271 0.05 -9.21 11.54
C ALA A 271 -0.16 -9.36 13.06
N ILE A 272 0.26 -10.48 13.66
CA ILE A 272 0.07 -10.73 15.08
C ILE A 272 1.20 -10.08 15.89
N GLN A 273 0.85 -9.22 16.83
CA GLN A 273 1.81 -8.71 17.82
C GLN A 273 2.28 -9.86 18.72
N THR A 274 3.59 -10.09 18.75
CA THR A 274 4.18 -11.08 19.66
C THR A 274 4.12 -10.57 21.08
N VAL A 275 3.51 -11.35 21.98
CA VAL A 275 3.38 -11.03 23.42
C VAL A 275 4.63 -11.46 24.22
N GLY A 276 5.53 -12.21 23.58
CA GLY A 276 6.77 -12.69 24.19
C GLY A 276 7.72 -13.33 23.18
N LYS A 277 8.96 -13.58 23.59
CA LYS A 277 10.01 -14.25 22.81
C LYS A 277 10.46 -15.50 23.55
N ILE A 278 10.40 -16.64 22.86
CA ILE A 278 11.02 -17.88 23.33
C ILE A 278 12.30 -18.07 22.49
N THR A 279 13.43 -18.23 23.17
CA THR A 279 14.70 -18.57 22.50
C THR A 279 14.90 -20.07 22.65
N LEU A 280 14.99 -20.76 21.53
CA LEU A 280 15.32 -22.18 21.49
C LEU A 280 16.85 -22.33 21.36
N ASP A 281 17.41 -23.34 22.02
CA ASP A 281 18.77 -23.78 21.78
C ASP A 281 18.88 -24.61 20.49
N ASP A 282 20.11 -24.96 20.10
CA ASP A 282 20.34 -25.70 18.87
C ASP A 282 19.70 -27.09 18.88
N GLY A 283 19.57 -27.74 20.04
CA GLY A 283 18.93 -29.05 20.18
C GLY A 283 17.43 -29.00 19.95
N ALA A 284 16.76 -28.00 20.54
CA ALA A 284 15.33 -27.80 20.38
C ALA A 284 14.93 -27.28 18.98
N SER A 285 15.88 -26.72 18.22
CA SER A 285 15.62 -26.25 16.85
C SER A 285 15.65 -27.37 15.79
N PHE A 286 16.20 -28.55 16.15
CA PHE A 286 16.29 -29.73 15.27
C PHE A 286 15.20 -30.78 15.55
N ALA A 287 14.43 -30.63 16.61
CA ALA A 287 13.30 -31.50 16.96
C ALA A 287 11.99 -31.00 16.31
#